data_795eff97441fa9fa6f49a4ca1cb38350
#
_entry.id   795eff97441fa9fa6f49a4ca1cb38350
#
_cell.length_a   1.000
_cell.length_b   1.000
_cell.length_c   1.000
_cell.angle_alpha   90.00
_cell.angle_beta   90.00
_cell.angle_gamma   90.00
#
_symmetry.space_group_name_H-M   'P 1'
#
loop_
_entity.id
_entity.type
_entity.pdbx_description
1 polymer ?
#
loop_
_entity_poly.entity_id
_entity_poly.type
_entity_poly.pdbx_seq_one_letter_code
_entity_poly.pdbx_strand_id
1 'polypeptide(L)'
;MTLLIASPTPAFRLRVLALSVAAFVAIVIALGIALQIDTVREMLVERARLVQDYDAGQGGRFSNQVLGLFKATEHPLGIGPLEFGRRFGTDTHNIWLKALFDYSWLGFAAYVTLVFWTLGAGLRIALRDRPWQPVLICALVVFFGHMLVGNVIDTDRWRHLYLIMGIIWGCIALEARHQRAQVPSPTPPAHHGTPRDASTYA
;
A
#
# COMPACT_ATOMS: atom_id res chain seq x y z
N MET A 1 -1.40 -16.08 -0.68
CA MET A 1 0.06 -15.95 -0.60
C MET A 1 0.55 -15.60 0.81
N THR A 2 -0.01 -14.59 1.45
CA THR A 2 0.36 -14.10 2.79
C THR A 2 0.30 -15.19 3.87
N LEU A 3 -0.79 -15.98 3.93
CA LEU A 3 -0.95 -17.08 4.89
C LEU A 3 0.07 -18.21 4.69
N LEU A 4 0.54 -18.43 3.46
CA LEU A 4 1.56 -19.44 3.17
C LEU A 4 2.94 -19.03 3.73
N ILE A 5 3.29 -17.75 3.63
CA ILE A 5 4.57 -17.22 4.12
C ILE A 5 4.60 -17.17 5.65
N ALA A 6 3.48 -16.77 6.27
CA ALA A 6 3.36 -16.58 7.72
C ALA A 6 3.03 -17.85 8.51
N SER A 7 2.79 -18.99 7.85
CA SER A 7 2.32 -20.19 8.54
C SER A 7 3.48 -21.01 9.15
N PRO A 8 3.34 -21.46 10.43
CA PRO A 8 4.42 -22.11 11.15
C PRO A 8 4.64 -23.59 10.78
N THR A 9 3.67 -24.27 10.17
CA THR A 9 3.77 -25.70 9.88
C THR A 9 3.54 -26.05 8.40
N PRO A 10 4.29 -27.05 7.85
CA PRO A 10 4.11 -27.49 6.46
C PRO A 10 2.68 -28.01 6.18
N ALA A 11 2.08 -28.69 7.15
CA ALA A 11 0.72 -29.23 7.02
C ALA A 11 -0.33 -28.10 6.88
N PHE A 12 -0.16 -27.00 7.61
CA PHE A 12 -1.04 -25.85 7.47
C PHE A 12 -0.86 -25.16 6.09
N ARG A 13 0.39 -25.03 5.61
CA ARG A 13 0.68 -24.49 4.26
C ARG A 13 -0.01 -25.31 3.18
N LEU A 14 0.06 -26.65 3.27
CA LEU A 14 -0.59 -27.54 2.32
C LEU A 14 -2.12 -27.39 2.36
N ARG A 15 -2.73 -27.29 3.54
CA ARG A 15 -4.17 -27.05 3.67
C ARG A 15 -4.60 -25.71 3.06
N VAL A 16 -3.87 -24.64 3.34
CA VAL A 16 -4.16 -23.31 2.76
C VAL A 16 -4.03 -23.36 1.24
N LEU A 17 -2.98 -24.00 0.72
CA LEU A 17 -2.79 -24.17 -0.72
C LEU A 17 -3.94 -24.97 -1.35
N ALA A 18 -4.28 -26.11 -0.75
CA ALA A 18 -5.37 -26.97 -1.25
C ALA A 18 -6.72 -26.24 -1.24
N LEU A 19 -7.03 -25.50 -0.18
CA LEU A 19 -8.26 -24.70 -0.09
C LEU A 19 -8.25 -23.56 -1.12
N SER A 20 -7.10 -22.90 -1.33
CA SER A 20 -6.98 -21.85 -2.34
C SER A 20 -7.18 -22.38 -3.75
N VAL A 21 -6.60 -23.54 -4.08
CA VAL A 21 -6.79 -24.22 -5.37
C VAL A 21 -8.25 -24.65 -5.52
N ALA A 22 -8.85 -25.27 -4.51
CA ALA A 22 -10.24 -25.68 -4.54
C ALA A 22 -11.20 -24.48 -4.73
N ALA A 23 -10.96 -23.37 -4.03
CA ALA A 23 -11.72 -22.13 -4.19
C ALA A 23 -11.56 -21.55 -5.62
N PHE A 24 -10.33 -21.55 -6.15
CA PHE A 24 -10.09 -21.08 -7.51
C PHE A 24 -10.83 -21.94 -8.54
N VAL A 25 -10.75 -23.28 -8.43
CA VAL A 25 -11.48 -24.20 -9.30
C VAL A 25 -12.98 -23.99 -9.19
N ALA A 26 -13.51 -23.82 -7.98
CA ALA A 26 -14.93 -23.55 -7.76
C ALA A 26 -15.37 -22.23 -8.44
N ILE A 27 -14.56 -21.17 -8.36
CA ILE A 27 -14.82 -19.89 -9.03
C ILE A 27 -14.82 -20.08 -10.56
N VAL A 28 -13.86 -20.81 -11.12
CA VAL A 28 -13.79 -21.07 -12.55
C VAL A 28 -15.00 -21.85 -13.04
N ILE A 29 -15.42 -22.88 -12.28
CA ILE A 29 -16.64 -23.66 -12.60
C ILE A 29 -17.88 -22.76 -12.51
N ALA A 30 -18.01 -21.98 -11.43
CA ALA A 30 -19.14 -21.06 -11.26
C ALA A 30 -19.23 -20.02 -12.40
N LEU A 31 -18.06 -19.48 -12.81
CA LEU A 31 -17.98 -18.57 -13.96
C LEU A 31 -18.35 -19.28 -15.25
N GLY A 32 -17.90 -20.51 -15.48
CA GLY A 32 -18.27 -21.32 -16.63
C GLY A 32 -19.77 -21.60 -16.72
N ILE A 33 -20.41 -21.87 -15.57
CA ILE A 33 -21.88 -22.02 -15.49
C ILE A 33 -22.57 -20.68 -15.75
N ALA A 34 -22.09 -19.59 -15.16
CA ALA A 34 -22.67 -18.27 -15.34
C ALA A 34 -22.60 -17.80 -16.81
N LEU A 35 -21.54 -18.16 -17.54
CA LEU A 35 -21.39 -17.86 -18.97
C LEU A 35 -22.37 -18.62 -19.89
N GLN A 36 -23.09 -19.66 -19.39
CA GLN A 36 -24.16 -20.32 -20.14
C GLN A 36 -25.43 -19.47 -20.16
N ILE A 37 -25.56 -18.47 -19.32
CA ILE A 37 -26.67 -17.53 -19.27
C ILE A 37 -26.37 -16.39 -20.23
N ASP A 38 -27.14 -16.26 -21.32
CA ASP A 38 -26.90 -15.28 -22.39
C ASP A 38 -26.75 -13.85 -21.85
N THR A 39 -27.64 -13.44 -20.96
CA THR A 39 -27.56 -12.09 -20.32
C THR A 39 -26.24 -11.85 -19.57
N VAL A 40 -25.75 -12.86 -18.87
CA VAL A 40 -24.47 -12.75 -18.12
C VAL A 40 -23.30 -12.73 -19.08
N ARG A 41 -23.34 -13.55 -20.10
CA ARG A 41 -22.32 -13.61 -21.15
C ARG A 41 -22.22 -12.29 -21.90
N GLU A 42 -23.34 -11.72 -22.36
CA GLU A 42 -23.38 -10.42 -23.06
C GLU A 42 -22.80 -9.32 -22.16
N MET A 43 -23.26 -9.25 -20.92
CA MET A 43 -22.76 -8.26 -19.95
C MET A 43 -21.25 -8.42 -19.65
N LEU A 44 -20.75 -9.66 -19.56
CA LEU A 44 -19.33 -9.91 -19.34
C LEU A 44 -18.50 -9.60 -20.57
N VAL A 45 -18.96 -9.95 -21.77
CA VAL A 45 -18.28 -9.63 -23.04
C VAL A 45 -18.22 -8.11 -23.23
N GLU A 46 -19.30 -7.40 -22.96
CA GLU A 46 -19.33 -5.94 -23.04
C GLU A 46 -18.35 -5.29 -22.04
N ARG A 47 -18.32 -5.76 -20.79
CA ARG A 47 -17.42 -5.24 -19.75
C ARG A 47 -15.97 -5.69 -19.89
N ALA A 48 -15.72 -6.84 -20.53
CA ALA A 48 -14.38 -7.34 -20.80
C ALA A 48 -13.70 -6.68 -22.02
N ARG A 49 -14.40 -5.84 -22.76
CA ARG A 49 -13.76 -5.01 -23.79
C ARG A 49 -12.75 -4.11 -23.12
N LEU A 50 -11.47 -4.26 -23.48
CA LEU A 50 -10.37 -3.48 -22.93
C LEU A 50 -10.46 -1.98 -23.30
N VAL A 51 -11.20 -1.67 -24.35
CA VAL A 51 -11.46 -0.30 -24.79
C VAL A 51 -12.96 -0.10 -24.77
N GLN A 52 -13.43 0.67 -23.82
CA GLN A 52 -14.83 1.12 -23.74
C GLN A 52 -14.92 2.51 -24.38
N ASP A 53 -16.05 2.84 -25.02
CA ASP A 53 -16.25 4.14 -25.64
C ASP A 53 -16.08 5.30 -24.64
N TYR A 54 -16.44 5.08 -23.38
CA TYR A 54 -16.24 6.04 -22.29
C TYR A 54 -14.79 6.14 -21.81
N ASP A 55 -13.90 5.19 -22.14
CA ASP A 55 -12.48 5.22 -21.77
C ASP A 55 -11.61 5.87 -22.84
N ALA A 56 -11.91 5.66 -24.11
CA ALA A 56 -11.10 6.07 -25.26
C ALA A 56 -11.67 7.23 -26.11
N GLY A 57 -12.95 7.59 -25.93
CA GLY A 57 -13.60 8.70 -26.65
C GLY A 57 -13.11 10.09 -26.20
N GLN A 58 -13.53 11.14 -26.91
CA GLN A 58 -13.33 12.52 -26.46
C GLN A 58 -14.03 12.71 -25.11
N GLY A 59 -13.25 13.07 -24.06
CA GLY A 59 -13.73 13.12 -22.67
C GLY A 59 -13.66 11.80 -21.94
N GLY A 60 -13.13 10.73 -22.54
CA GLY A 60 -12.90 9.46 -21.89
C GLY A 60 -11.82 9.51 -20.82
N ARG A 61 -11.75 8.47 -19.97
CA ARG A 61 -10.84 8.40 -18.81
C ARG A 61 -9.39 8.64 -19.19
N PHE A 62 -8.87 7.96 -20.22
CA PHE A 62 -7.49 8.11 -20.66
C PHE A 62 -7.22 9.45 -21.32
N SER A 63 -8.18 9.97 -22.07
CA SER A 63 -8.12 11.32 -22.64
C SER A 63 -7.99 12.38 -21.53
N ASN A 64 -8.77 12.25 -20.45
CA ASN A 64 -8.69 13.14 -19.28
C ASN A 64 -7.38 12.99 -18.50
N GLN A 65 -6.79 11.81 -18.44
CA GLN A 65 -5.47 11.62 -17.84
C GLN A 65 -4.37 12.34 -18.65
N VAL A 66 -4.42 12.24 -19.97
CA VAL A 66 -3.47 12.95 -20.85
C VAL A 66 -3.68 14.47 -20.76
N LEU A 67 -4.91 14.94 -20.82
CA LEU A 67 -5.26 16.35 -20.61
C LEU A 67 -4.76 16.82 -19.23
N GLY A 68 -4.99 16.01 -18.19
CA GLY A 68 -4.53 16.26 -16.84
C GLY A 68 -3.02 16.46 -16.77
N LEU A 69 -2.24 15.60 -17.41
CA LEU A 69 -0.79 15.72 -17.42
C LEU A 69 -0.34 17.07 -18.04
N PHE A 70 -0.90 17.47 -19.19
CA PHE A 70 -0.59 18.76 -19.82
C PHE A 70 -1.03 19.92 -18.92
N LYS A 71 -2.23 19.87 -18.35
CA LYS A 71 -2.74 20.92 -17.47
C LYS A 71 -1.98 21.04 -16.15
N ALA A 72 -1.39 19.95 -15.65
CA ALA A 72 -0.54 19.99 -14.46
C ALA A 72 0.72 20.85 -14.64
N THR A 73 1.25 20.94 -15.86
CA THR A 73 2.39 21.83 -16.16
C THR A 73 2.00 23.31 -16.17
N GLU A 74 0.74 23.62 -16.51
CA GLU A 74 0.21 24.99 -16.49
C GLU A 74 -0.14 25.46 -15.08
N HIS A 75 -0.39 24.51 -14.14
CA HIS A 75 -0.82 24.81 -12.78
C HIS A 75 0.12 24.18 -11.72
N PRO A 76 1.36 24.65 -11.58
CA PRO A 76 2.33 24.04 -10.64
C PRO A 76 1.92 24.15 -9.16
N LEU A 77 1.08 25.13 -8.82
CA LEU A 77 0.52 25.31 -7.48
C LEU A 77 -0.77 24.49 -7.25
N GLY A 78 -1.20 23.73 -8.26
CA GLY A 78 -2.49 23.03 -8.24
C GLY A 78 -3.67 23.97 -8.49
N ILE A 79 -4.87 23.39 -8.55
CA ILE A 79 -6.13 24.13 -8.72
C ILE A 79 -7.08 23.92 -7.54
N GLY A 80 -6.72 23.02 -6.65
CA GLY A 80 -7.51 22.68 -5.45
C GLY A 80 -8.39 21.43 -5.62
N PRO A 81 -8.82 20.85 -4.48
CA PRO A 81 -9.63 19.65 -4.46
C PRO A 81 -10.94 19.80 -5.23
N LEU A 82 -11.31 18.77 -6.04
CA LEU A 82 -12.53 18.70 -6.85
C LEU A 82 -12.62 19.73 -8.01
N GLU A 83 -11.67 20.64 -8.14
CA GLU A 83 -11.74 21.68 -9.18
C GLU A 83 -11.49 21.13 -10.58
N PHE A 84 -10.73 20.02 -10.71
CA PHE A 84 -10.47 19.43 -12.04
C PHE A 84 -11.79 18.97 -12.70
N GLY A 85 -12.56 18.15 -12.02
CA GLY A 85 -13.86 17.68 -12.54
C GLY A 85 -14.85 18.83 -12.79
N ARG A 86 -14.83 19.87 -11.95
CA ARG A 86 -15.66 21.08 -12.12
C ARG A 86 -15.30 21.87 -13.38
N ARG A 87 -14.02 22.00 -13.70
CA ARG A 87 -13.53 22.80 -14.82
C ARG A 87 -13.54 22.06 -16.15
N PHE A 88 -13.26 20.75 -16.10
CA PHE A 88 -13.06 19.92 -17.30
C PHE A 88 -14.13 18.84 -17.50
N GLY A 89 -15.16 18.79 -16.63
CA GLY A 89 -16.34 17.94 -16.79
C GLY A 89 -16.25 16.59 -16.06
N THR A 90 -15.09 15.93 -16.04
CA THR A 90 -14.84 14.67 -15.36
C THR A 90 -13.48 14.66 -14.67
N ASP A 91 -13.37 13.92 -13.55
CA ASP A 91 -12.10 13.77 -12.83
C ASP A 91 -11.08 12.96 -13.63
N THR A 92 -9.81 13.06 -13.24
CA THR A 92 -8.70 12.35 -13.90
C THR A 92 -8.74 10.84 -13.69
N HIS A 93 -9.47 10.36 -12.68
CA HIS A 93 -9.50 8.95 -12.27
C HIS A 93 -8.10 8.33 -12.15
N ASN A 94 -7.17 9.12 -11.61
CA ASN A 94 -5.79 8.73 -11.39
C ASN A 94 -5.25 9.47 -10.16
N ILE A 95 -4.88 8.70 -9.14
CA ILE A 95 -4.47 9.24 -7.83
C ILE A 95 -3.24 10.15 -7.92
N TRP A 96 -2.33 9.87 -8.86
CA TRP A 96 -1.09 10.63 -9.03
C TRP A 96 -1.36 12.00 -9.65
N LEU A 97 -2.16 12.02 -10.72
CA LEU A 97 -2.60 13.27 -11.36
C LEU A 97 -3.47 14.09 -10.41
N LYS A 98 -4.35 13.41 -9.67
CA LYS A 98 -5.16 14.07 -8.66
C LYS A 98 -4.30 14.74 -7.58
N ALA A 99 -3.25 14.07 -7.11
CA ALA A 99 -2.34 14.67 -6.15
C ALA A 99 -1.64 15.93 -6.69
N LEU A 100 -1.30 15.97 -7.99
CA LEU A 100 -0.75 17.16 -8.64
C LEU A 100 -1.72 18.34 -8.65
N PHE A 101 -3.01 18.07 -8.93
CA PHE A 101 -4.02 19.13 -9.01
C PHE A 101 -4.55 19.58 -7.66
N ASP A 102 -4.81 18.63 -6.76
CA ASP A 102 -5.41 18.93 -5.46
C ASP A 102 -4.39 19.57 -4.50
N TYR A 103 -3.11 19.12 -4.55
CA TYR A 103 -2.10 19.46 -3.53
C TYR A 103 -0.85 20.15 -4.08
N SER A 104 -0.82 20.52 -5.34
CA SER A 104 0.35 21.09 -6.02
C SER A 104 1.48 20.09 -6.30
N TRP A 105 2.51 20.53 -7.03
CA TRP A 105 3.71 19.73 -7.28
C TRP A 105 4.45 19.34 -6.00
N LEU A 106 4.46 20.25 -5.01
CA LEU A 106 5.04 19.96 -3.70
C LEU A 106 4.26 18.89 -2.95
N GLY A 107 2.92 19.00 -2.93
CA GLY A 107 2.06 17.99 -2.32
C GLY A 107 2.14 16.64 -3.02
N PHE A 108 2.24 16.63 -4.36
CA PHE A 108 2.51 15.42 -5.13
C PHE A 108 3.84 14.76 -4.72
N ALA A 109 4.93 15.54 -4.67
CA ALA A 109 6.24 15.02 -4.26
C ALA A 109 6.19 14.44 -2.85
N ALA A 110 5.52 15.10 -1.90
CA ALA A 110 5.31 14.60 -0.55
C ALA A 110 4.51 13.30 -0.54
N TYR A 111 3.42 13.23 -1.31
CA TYR A 111 2.57 12.05 -1.43
C TYR A 111 3.32 10.85 -2.02
N VAL A 112 4.03 11.05 -3.13
CA VAL A 112 4.87 10.01 -3.77
C VAL A 112 5.93 9.51 -2.80
N THR A 113 6.63 10.44 -2.13
CA THR A 113 7.63 10.09 -1.12
C THR A 113 7.02 9.25 0.00
N LEU A 114 5.87 9.65 0.53
CA LEU A 114 5.17 8.92 1.59
C LEU A 114 4.80 7.50 1.15
N VAL A 115 4.24 7.34 -0.06
CA VAL A 115 3.86 6.03 -0.60
C VAL A 115 5.07 5.12 -0.75
N PHE A 116 6.11 5.58 -1.46
CA PHE A 116 7.28 4.76 -1.72
C PHE A 116 8.09 4.49 -0.45
N TRP A 117 8.15 5.45 0.47
CA TRP A 117 8.79 5.23 1.78
C TRP A 117 8.04 4.18 2.59
N THR A 118 6.71 4.26 2.64
CA THR A 118 5.88 3.28 3.34
C THR A 118 6.11 1.87 2.77
N LEU A 119 6.08 1.71 1.44
CA LEU A 119 6.37 0.44 0.78
C LEU A 119 7.79 -0.03 1.07
N GLY A 120 8.79 0.83 0.86
CA GLY A 120 10.20 0.46 1.03
C GLY A 120 10.55 0.11 2.47
N ALA A 121 10.09 0.89 3.45
CA ALA A 121 10.32 0.62 4.86
C ALA A 121 9.59 -0.66 5.33
N GLY A 122 8.33 -0.85 4.89
CA GLY A 122 7.57 -2.04 5.19
C GLY A 122 8.18 -3.30 4.58
N LEU A 123 8.56 -3.27 3.29
CA LEU A 123 9.19 -4.41 2.60
C LEU A 123 10.53 -4.81 3.23
N ARG A 124 11.33 -3.84 3.69
CA ARG A 124 12.62 -4.10 4.33
C ARG A 124 12.51 -5.01 5.56
N ILE A 125 11.37 -4.95 6.27
CA ILE A 125 11.15 -5.72 7.49
C ILE A 125 10.13 -6.86 7.29
N ALA A 126 9.49 -6.96 6.15
CA ALA A 126 8.41 -7.92 5.88
C ALA A 126 8.83 -9.39 5.97
N LEU A 127 10.11 -9.69 5.70
CA LEU A 127 10.65 -11.06 5.73
C LEU A 127 11.30 -11.40 7.07
N ARG A 128 11.28 -10.51 8.06
CA ARG A 128 11.79 -10.80 9.40
C ARG A 128 10.78 -11.62 10.17
N ASP A 129 11.25 -12.70 10.82
CA ASP A 129 10.41 -13.54 11.66
C ASP A 129 10.05 -12.79 12.96
N ARG A 130 8.84 -12.22 12.98
CA ARG A 130 8.31 -11.38 14.06
C ARG A 130 6.84 -11.65 14.28
N PRO A 131 6.32 -11.49 15.50
CA PRO A 131 4.89 -11.70 15.79
C PRO A 131 3.94 -10.84 14.93
N TRP A 132 4.38 -9.65 14.51
CA TRP A 132 3.59 -8.73 13.66
C TRP A 132 3.77 -8.98 12.15
N GLN A 133 4.66 -9.89 11.74
CA GLN A 133 4.94 -10.17 10.32
C GLN A 133 3.68 -10.50 9.49
N PRO A 134 2.75 -11.37 9.93
CA PRO A 134 1.56 -11.69 9.14
C PRO A 134 0.68 -10.47 8.89
N VAL A 135 0.51 -9.62 9.91
CA VAL A 135 -0.26 -8.37 9.81
C VAL A 135 0.40 -7.40 8.84
N LEU A 136 1.73 -7.25 8.94
CA LEU A 136 2.50 -6.39 8.05
C LEU A 136 2.40 -6.83 6.59
N ILE A 137 2.56 -8.13 6.32
CA ILE A 137 2.48 -8.65 4.94
C ILE A 137 1.07 -8.45 4.37
N CYS A 138 0.01 -8.74 5.16
CA CYS A 138 -1.36 -8.47 4.76
C CYS A 138 -1.57 -6.98 4.42
N ALA A 139 -1.13 -6.09 5.30
CA ALA A 139 -1.27 -4.65 5.11
C ALA A 139 -0.50 -4.16 3.86
N LEU A 140 0.73 -4.66 3.63
CA LEU A 140 1.52 -4.31 2.43
C LEU A 140 0.86 -4.78 1.14
N VAL A 141 0.32 -6.00 1.10
CA VAL A 141 -0.38 -6.52 -0.08
C VAL A 141 -1.61 -5.67 -0.40
N VAL A 142 -2.41 -5.33 0.62
CA VAL A 142 -3.59 -4.49 0.43
C VAL A 142 -3.20 -3.07 0.03
N PHE A 143 -2.17 -2.49 0.66
CA PHE A 143 -1.67 -1.17 0.31
C PHE A 143 -1.16 -1.10 -1.14
N PHE A 144 -0.38 -2.09 -1.56
CA PHE A 144 0.08 -2.20 -2.95
C PHE A 144 -1.10 -2.32 -3.92
N GLY A 145 -2.10 -3.15 -3.60
CA GLY A 145 -3.32 -3.26 -4.39
C GLY A 145 -4.06 -1.92 -4.54
N HIS A 146 -4.10 -1.09 -3.47
CA HIS A 146 -4.67 0.27 -3.55
C HIS A 146 -3.89 1.17 -4.49
N MET A 147 -2.56 1.08 -4.52
CA MET A 147 -1.74 1.87 -5.45
C MET A 147 -1.99 1.46 -6.90
N LEU A 148 -2.19 0.16 -7.17
CA LEU A 148 -2.56 -0.31 -8.51
C LEU A 148 -3.93 0.20 -8.94
N VAL A 149 -4.94 0.07 -8.09
CA VAL A 149 -6.31 0.55 -8.35
C VAL A 149 -6.33 2.07 -8.50
N GLY A 150 -5.49 2.78 -7.77
CA GLY A 150 -5.35 4.24 -7.85
C GLY A 150 -4.95 4.81 -9.22
N ASN A 151 -4.45 3.96 -10.13
CA ASN A 151 -4.17 4.38 -11.51
C ASN A 151 -5.43 4.54 -12.38
N VAL A 152 -6.56 3.99 -11.93
CA VAL A 152 -7.84 4.00 -12.68
C VAL A 152 -9.02 4.52 -11.86
N ILE A 153 -8.84 4.75 -10.56
CA ILE A 153 -9.86 5.27 -9.64
C ILE A 153 -9.18 6.21 -8.64
N ASP A 154 -9.88 7.26 -8.22
CA ASP A 154 -9.42 8.18 -7.17
C ASP A 154 -9.55 7.53 -5.79
N THR A 155 -8.46 7.01 -5.26
CA THR A 155 -8.41 6.33 -3.96
C THR A 155 -7.87 7.20 -2.83
N ASP A 156 -7.44 8.43 -3.12
CA ASP A 156 -6.81 9.37 -2.19
C ASP A 156 -7.68 9.73 -0.97
N ARG A 157 -9.01 9.69 -1.13
CA ARG A 157 -9.98 9.99 -0.07
C ARG A 157 -10.49 8.77 0.68
N TRP A 158 -10.04 7.60 0.33
CA TRP A 158 -10.47 6.37 0.98
C TRP A 158 -9.82 6.24 2.36
N ARG A 159 -10.63 6.33 3.41
CA ARG A 159 -10.17 6.32 4.82
C ARG A 159 -9.35 5.08 5.15
N HIS A 160 -9.69 3.94 4.58
CA HIS A 160 -8.98 2.68 4.81
C HIS A 160 -7.56 2.66 4.21
N LEU A 161 -7.26 3.46 3.19
CA LEU A 161 -5.90 3.63 2.68
C LEU A 161 -4.97 4.13 3.79
N TYR A 162 -5.39 5.18 4.50
CA TYR A 162 -4.61 5.77 5.60
C TYR A 162 -4.56 4.87 6.83
N LEU A 163 -5.65 4.11 7.09
CA LEU A 163 -5.64 3.11 8.15
C LEU A 163 -4.60 2.01 7.88
N ILE A 164 -4.57 1.47 6.65
CA ILE A 164 -3.60 0.45 6.25
C ILE A 164 -2.18 0.99 6.33
N MET A 165 -1.96 2.22 5.87
CA MET A 165 -0.67 2.91 5.99
C MET A 165 -0.26 3.03 7.47
N GLY A 166 -1.19 3.41 8.35
CA GLY A 166 -0.97 3.49 9.80
C GLY A 166 -0.59 2.14 10.43
N ILE A 167 -1.22 1.03 9.99
CA ILE A 167 -0.86 -0.32 10.42
C ILE A 167 0.57 -0.67 10.01
N ILE A 168 0.98 -0.38 8.77
CA ILE A 168 2.36 -0.61 8.29
C ILE A 168 3.35 0.17 9.16
N TRP A 169 3.09 1.46 9.40
CA TRP A 169 3.95 2.30 10.24
C TRP A 169 3.96 1.85 11.70
N GLY A 170 2.84 1.32 12.22
CA GLY A 170 2.78 0.67 13.53
C GLY A 170 3.71 -0.53 13.63
N CYS A 171 3.73 -1.40 12.62
CA CYS A 171 4.65 -2.54 12.55
C CYS A 171 6.12 -2.10 12.44
N ILE A 172 6.40 -1.03 11.68
CA ILE A 172 7.75 -0.45 11.58
C ILE A 172 8.20 0.09 12.95
N ALA A 173 7.32 0.76 13.68
CA ALA A 173 7.61 1.28 15.01
C ALA A 173 7.87 0.14 16.02
N LEU A 174 7.09 -0.96 15.95
CA LEU A 174 7.31 -2.16 16.78
C LEU A 174 8.68 -2.77 16.49
N GLU A 175 9.08 -2.88 15.23
CA GLU A 175 10.40 -3.39 14.86
C GLU A 175 11.52 -2.48 15.37
N ALA A 176 11.38 -1.17 15.23
CA ALA A 176 12.37 -0.22 15.75
C ALA A 176 12.53 -0.31 17.29
N ARG A 177 11.41 -0.47 18.02
CA ARG A 177 11.45 -0.69 19.48
C ARG A 177 12.13 -2.01 19.83
N HIS A 178 11.81 -3.08 19.11
CA HIS A 178 12.42 -4.39 19.33
C HIS A 178 13.94 -4.35 19.12
N GLN A 179 14.41 -3.70 18.07
CA GLN A 179 15.86 -3.54 17.81
C GLN A 179 16.56 -2.74 18.90
N ARG A 180 15.95 -1.64 19.36
CA ARG A 180 16.52 -0.84 20.47
C ARG A 180 16.63 -1.62 21.77
N ALA A 181 15.66 -2.49 22.06
CA ALA A 181 15.67 -3.33 23.26
C ALA A 181 16.76 -4.43 23.22
N GLN A 182 17.28 -4.76 22.03
CA GLN A 182 18.36 -5.73 21.86
C GLN A 182 19.76 -5.13 21.95
N VAL A 183 19.89 -3.80 21.94
CA VAL A 183 21.19 -3.12 22.14
C VAL A 183 21.53 -3.19 23.63
N PRO A 184 22.65 -3.85 24.02
CA PRO A 184 23.07 -3.89 25.41
C PRO A 184 23.30 -2.46 25.93
N SER A 185 22.79 -2.16 27.11
CA SER A 185 23.11 -0.90 27.77
C SER A 185 24.64 -0.81 27.94
N PRO A 186 25.26 0.33 27.65
CA PRO A 186 26.68 0.50 27.91
C PRO A 186 26.93 0.19 29.39
N THR A 187 27.83 -0.77 29.65
CA THR A 187 28.24 -1.11 31.01
C THR A 187 28.77 0.16 31.67
N PRO A 188 28.24 0.54 32.85
CA PRO A 188 28.78 1.70 33.56
C PRO A 188 30.29 1.52 33.71
N PRO A 189 31.10 2.59 33.55
CA PRO A 189 32.52 2.50 33.76
C PRO A 189 32.78 1.93 35.16
N ALA A 190 33.59 0.88 35.22
CA ALA A 190 34.02 0.30 36.48
C ALA A 190 34.63 1.43 37.34
N HIS A 191 33.95 1.78 38.42
CA HIS A 191 34.54 2.65 39.41
C HIS A 191 35.76 1.94 39.94
N HIS A 192 36.94 2.28 39.40
CA HIS A 192 38.19 1.98 40.05
C HIS A 192 38.16 2.70 41.39
N GLY A 193 37.71 1.98 42.42
CA GLY A 193 37.85 2.44 43.79
C GLY A 193 39.30 2.70 44.03
N THR A 194 39.69 3.96 44.18
CA THR A 194 40.97 4.34 44.73
C THR A 194 41.15 3.61 46.07
N PRO A 195 42.27 2.89 46.28
CA PRO A 195 42.54 2.32 47.59
C PRO A 195 42.57 3.47 48.62
N ARG A 196 41.67 3.44 49.58
CA ARG A 196 41.77 4.31 50.74
C ARG A 196 43.05 3.88 51.48
N ASP A 197 44.08 4.67 51.36
CA ASP A 197 45.27 4.59 52.20
C ASP A 197 44.84 4.66 53.68
N ALA A 198 44.87 3.50 54.32
CA ALA A 198 44.70 3.37 55.76
C ALA A 198 46.06 3.59 56.46
N SER A 199 46.56 4.82 56.37
CA SER A 199 47.75 5.21 57.13
C SER A 199 47.62 6.66 57.55
N THR A 200 46.92 6.92 58.63
CA THR A 200 47.15 8.08 59.48
C THR A 200 46.35 7.96 60.78
N TYR A 201 46.73 7.08 61.66
CA TYR A 201 46.51 7.23 63.12
C TYR A 201 47.60 6.41 63.82
N ALA A 202 48.76 7.05 64.06
CA ALA A 202 49.67 6.72 65.10
C ALA A 202 49.95 8.01 65.91
#